data_b9e8ebfc9e448341b08723ebfae10389
#
_entry.id   b9e8ebfc9e448341b08723ebfae10389
#
_cell.length_a   1.000
_cell.length_b   1.000
_cell.length_c   1.000
_cell.angle_alpha   90.00
_cell.angle_beta   90.00
_cell.angle_gamma   90.00
#
_symmetry.space_group_name_H-M   'P 1'
#
loop_
_entity.id
_entity.type
_entity.pdbx_description
1 polymer ?
#
loop_
_entity_poly.entity_id
_entity_poly.type
_entity_poly.pdbx_seq_one_letter_code
_entity_poly.pdbx_strand_id
1 'polypeptide(L)'
;MEYDINNIKMIISDVDGVWTDGSIYIGIKNSEFKKFNVNDGAGVALLRQSGIKLALISGRESSATALRAAELKIEDVYNGTLNKIPPYEELKSKYNLTDSEVAYLGDDLIDIPVMQKVGVPIATQNASAACKNAAVHVTQSSGGQGAVSYTHLRAHETHT
;
A
#
# COMPACT_ATOMS: atom_id res chain seq x y z
N MET A 1 20.22 -5.88 9.09
CA MET A 1 19.48 -6.66 8.09
C MET A 1 19.45 -5.87 6.79
N GLU A 2 19.94 -6.47 5.74
CA GLU A 2 19.97 -5.82 4.44
C GLU A 2 18.62 -5.95 3.75
N TYR A 3 18.17 -4.84 3.15
CA TYR A 3 16.93 -4.79 2.39
C TYR A 3 17.29 -4.65 0.92
N ASP A 4 16.88 -5.62 0.13
CA ASP A 4 17.16 -5.59 -1.29
C ASP A 4 15.93 -5.10 -2.06
N ILE A 5 15.88 -3.79 -2.28
CA ILE A 5 14.78 -3.16 -3.02
C ILE A 5 14.76 -3.66 -4.47
N ASN A 6 15.90 -4.04 -5.02
CA ASN A 6 15.97 -4.57 -6.39
C ASN A 6 15.29 -5.92 -6.53
N ASN A 7 15.08 -6.64 -5.43
CA ASN A 7 14.41 -7.94 -5.43
C ASN A 7 12.88 -7.82 -5.36
N ILE A 8 12.34 -6.63 -5.16
CA ILE A 8 10.90 -6.44 -4.98
C ILE A 8 10.16 -6.63 -6.30
N LYS A 9 9.16 -7.50 -6.27
CA LYS A 9 8.30 -7.84 -7.40
C LYS A 9 6.85 -7.43 -7.18
N MET A 10 6.47 -7.17 -5.92
CA MET A 10 5.13 -6.75 -5.56
C MET A 10 5.17 -5.73 -4.43
N ILE A 11 4.32 -4.72 -4.54
CA ILE A 11 4.02 -3.79 -3.46
C ILE A 11 2.57 -4.02 -3.03
N ILE A 12 2.38 -4.25 -1.74
CA ILE A 12 1.05 -4.34 -1.12
C ILE A 12 0.85 -3.10 -0.28
N SER A 13 -0.31 -2.50 -0.34
CA SER A 13 -0.59 -1.24 0.35
C SER A 13 -1.91 -1.31 1.10
N ASP A 14 -1.94 -0.74 2.31
CA ASP A 14 -3.17 -0.33 2.96
C ASP A 14 -3.76 0.85 2.18
N VAL A 15 -4.98 1.24 2.48
CA VAL A 15 -5.66 2.33 1.77
C VAL A 15 -5.86 3.56 2.66
N ASP A 16 -6.66 3.44 3.72
CA ASP A 16 -6.91 4.59 4.60
C ASP A 16 -5.64 4.98 5.36
N GLY A 17 -5.30 6.25 5.30
CA GLY A 17 -4.06 6.75 5.89
C GLY A 17 -2.82 6.60 5.01
N VAL A 18 -2.93 5.93 3.86
CA VAL A 18 -1.84 5.71 2.89
C VAL A 18 -2.16 6.40 1.56
N TRP A 19 -3.25 6.02 0.90
CA TRP A 19 -3.75 6.67 -0.32
C TRP A 19 -4.60 7.90 0.00
N THR A 20 -5.09 7.97 1.24
CA THR A 20 -5.87 9.08 1.79
C THR A 20 -5.18 9.58 3.05
N ASP A 21 -5.67 10.67 3.61
CA ASP A 21 -5.20 11.19 4.90
C ASP A 21 -5.85 10.46 6.10
N GLY A 22 -6.64 9.43 5.85
CA GLY A 22 -7.37 8.69 6.87
C GLY A 22 -8.76 9.25 7.13
N SER A 23 -9.13 10.38 6.55
CA SER A 23 -10.45 10.98 6.73
C SER A 23 -11.50 10.25 5.93
N ILE A 24 -12.70 10.20 6.49
CA ILE A 24 -13.88 9.64 5.84
C ILE A 24 -14.96 10.71 5.87
N TYR A 25 -15.51 11.04 4.70
CA TYR A 25 -16.61 11.99 4.56
C TYR A 25 -17.90 11.20 4.46
N ILE A 26 -18.74 11.29 5.50
CA ILE A 26 -20.00 10.54 5.56
C ILE A 26 -21.14 11.47 5.18
N GLY A 27 -21.86 11.11 4.13
CA GLY A 27 -23.07 11.81 3.70
C GLY A 27 -24.33 11.10 4.17
N ILE A 28 -25.49 11.58 3.72
CA ILE A 28 -26.77 10.96 4.00
C ILE A 28 -26.94 9.68 3.16
N LYS A 29 -27.84 8.77 3.59
CA LYS A 29 -28.16 7.52 2.89
C LYS A 29 -26.94 6.62 2.72
N ASN A 30 -26.08 6.56 3.74
CA ASN A 30 -24.85 5.73 3.75
C ASN A 30 -23.85 6.09 2.66
N SER A 31 -23.92 7.29 2.08
CA SER A 31 -22.89 7.73 1.14
C SER A 31 -21.58 8.04 1.88
N GLU A 32 -20.47 7.63 1.27
CA GLU A 32 -19.15 7.83 1.82
C GLU A 32 -18.22 8.33 0.72
N PHE A 33 -17.44 9.35 1.03
CA PHE A 33 -16.47 9.93 0.11
C PHE A 33 -15.07 9.85 0.70
N LYS A 34 -14.09 9.63 -0.16
CA LYS A 34 -12.68 9.70 0.19
C LYS A 34 -11.96 10.60 -0.81
N LYS A 35 -10.89 11.22 -0.35
CA LYS A 35 -10.07 12.09 -1.18
C LYS A 35 -8.79 11.37 -1.54
N PHE A 36 -8.55 11.16 -2.83
CA PHE A 36 -7.33 10.55 -3.35
C PHE A 36 -6.46 11.60 -4.03
N ASN A 37 -5.16 11.35 -4.07
CA ASN A 37 -4.20 12.23 -4.72
C ASN A 37 -3.92 11.75 -6.15
N VAL A 38 -4.01 12.66 -7.11
CA VAL A 38 -3.77 12.35 -8.52
C VAL A 38 -2.35 11.83 -8.77
N ASN A 39 -1.37 12.31 -8.00
CA ASN A 39 0.03 11.89 -8.17
C ASN A 39 0.23 10.41 -7.91
N ASP A 40 -0.58 9.81 -7.03
CA ASP A 40 -0.49 8.37 -6.77
C ASP A 40 -0.87 7.56 -8.00
N GLY A 41 -1.79 8.06 -8.82
CA GLY A 41 -2.12 7.42 -10.08
C GLY A 41 -0.94 7.35 -11.05
N ALA A 42 -0.16 8.41 -11.13
CA ALA A 42 1.06 8.40 -11.94
C ALA A 42 2.07 7.39 -11.41
N GLY A 43 2.22 7.28 -10.09
CA GLY A 43 3.08 6.28 -9.46
C GLY A 43 2.66 4.86 -9.81
N VAL A 44 1.36 4.58 -9.80
CA VAL A 44 0.81 3.26 -10.19
C VAL A 44 1.16 2.92 -11.64
N ALA A 45 1.00 3.87 -12.55
CA ALA A 45 1.32 3.66 -13.96
C ALA A 45 2.81 3.32 -14.16
N LEU A 46 3.68 4.00 -13.45
CA LEU A 46 5.12 3.76 -13.51
C LEU A 46 5.51 2.41 -12.91
N LEU A 47 4.89 2.00 -11.81
CA LEU A 47 5.08 0.66 -11.26
C LEU A 47 4.69 -0.42 -12.26
N ARG A 48 3.57 -0.24 -12.93
CA ARG A 48 3.11 -1.18 -13.96
C ARG A 48 4.12 -1.29 -15.10
N GLN A 49 4.66 -0.17 -15.56
CA GLN A 49 5.69 -0.16 -16.60
C GLN A 49 6.96 -0.89 -16.16
N SER A 50 7.29 -0.82 -14.88
CA SER A 50 8.47 -1.50 -14.31
C SER A 50 8.24 -2.98 -14.07
N GLY A 51 7.03 -3.49 -14.29
CA GLY A 51 6.69 -4.90 -14.05
C GLY A 51 6.45 -5.24 -12.59
N ILE A 52 6.40 -4.25 -11.70
CA ILE A 52 6.09 -4.45 -10.29
C ILE A 52 4.58 -4.50 -10.11
N LYS A 53 4.08 -5.54 -9.45
CA LYS A 53 2.67 -5.72 -9.16
C LYS A 53 2.25 -4.87 -7.97
N LEU A 54 1.01 -4.40 -7.99
CA LEU A 54 0.43 -3.64 -6.89
C LEU A 54 -0.85 -4.31 -6.43
N ALA A 55 -1.00 -4.47 -5.11
CA ALA A 55 -2.21 -5.01 -4.49
C ALA A 55 -2.64 -4.11 -3.34
N LEU A 56 -3.93 -4.06 -3.06
CA LEU A 56 -4.50 -3.30 -1.95
C LEU A 56 -5.15 -4.25 -0.95
N ILE A 57 -4.87 -4.03 0.34
CA ILE A 57 -5.55 -4.73 1.43
C ILE A 57 -6.06 -3.67 2.40
N SER A 58 -7.36 -3.41 2.37
CA SER A 58 -8.01 -2.41 3.21
C SER A 58 -8.79 -3.06 4.32
N GLY A 59 -8.64 -2.58 5.55
CA GLY A 59 -9.39 -3.09 6.70
C GLY A 59 -10.85 -2.67 6.68
N ARG A 60 -11.16 -1.55 6.05
CA ARG A 60 -12.52 -1.01 5.95
C ARG A 60 -13.05 -1.15 4.53
N GLU A 61 -14.19 -1.83 4.39
CA GLU A 61 -14.86 -1.91 3.10
C GLU A 61 -15.37 -0.53 2.66
N SER A 62 -15.12 -0.19 1.40
CA SER A 62 -15.50 1.12 0.86
C SER A 62 -15.71 1.05 -0.64
N SER A 63 -16.86 1.56 -1.10
CA SER A 63 -17.14 1.70 -2.53
C SER A 63 -16.17 2.68 -3.19
N ALA A 64 -15.75 3.72 -2.47
CA ALA A 64 -14.77 4.69 -2.99
C ALA A 64 -13.44 4.01 -3.28
N THR A 65 -12.98 3.12 -2.40
CA THR A 65 -11.78 2.32 -2.61
C THR A 65 -11.90 1.45 -3.84
N ALA A 66 -13.03 0.75 -3.99
CA ALA A 66 -13.28 -0.11 -5.15
C ALA A 66 -13.25 0.69 -6.46
N LEU A 67 -13.90 1.85 -6.49
CA LEU A 67 -13.91 2.72 -7.66
C LEU A 67 -12.52 3.23 -8.03
N ARG A 68 -11.75 3.68 -7.04
CA ARG A 68 -10.38 4.18 -7.28
C ARG A 68 -9.47 3.07 -7.79
N ALA A 69 -9.56 1.89 -7.20
CA ALA A 69 -8.77 0.74 -7.64
C ALA A 69 -9.10 0.37 -9.09
N ALA A 70 -10.39 0.35 -9.46
CA ALA A 70 -10.81 0.07 -10.83
C ALA A 70 -10.29 1.14 -11.81
N GLU A 71 -10.37 2.40 -11.44
CA GLU A 71 -9.85 3.51 -12.24
C GLU A 71 -8.35 3.37 -12.51
N LEU A 72 -7.60 2.95 -11.51
CA LEU A 72 -6.15 2.74 -11.61
C LEU A 72 -5.78 1.37 -12.16
N LYS A 73 -6.76 0.53 -12.48
CA LYS A 73 -6.58 -0.83 -13.02
C LYS A 73 -5.80 -1.73 -12.06
N ILE A 74 -6.02 -1.57 -10.77
CA ILE A 74 -5.47 -2.45 -9.74
C ILE A 74 -6.41 -3.64 -9.61
N GLU A 75 -5.93 -4.84 -9.94
CA GLU A 75 -6.75 -6.05 -9.99
C GLU A 75 -6.86 -6.75 -8.64
N ASP A 76 -5.80 -6.74 -7.87
CA ASP A 76 -5.74 -7.46 -6.60
C ASP A 76 -6.15 -6.53 -5.46
N VAL A 77 -7.41 -6.60 -5.06
CA VAL A 77 -7.99 -5.72 -4.04
C VAL A 77 -8.75 -6.56 -3.03
N TYR A 78 -8.36 -6.45 -1.77
CA TYR A 78 -9.07 -7.03 -0.62
C TYR A 78 -9.69 -5.87 0.15
N ASN A 79 -10.97 -5.66 -0.04
CA ASN A 79 -11.71 -4.50 0.46
C ASN A 79 -12.56 -4.91 1.65
N GLY A 80 -12.10 -4.60 2.86
CA GLY A 80 -12.80 -4.94 4.09
C GLY A 80 -12.23 -6.15 4.82
N THR A 81 -10.90 -6.25 4.92
CA THR A 81 -10.22 -7.38 5.57
C THR A 81 -9.30 -6.85 6.68
N LEU A 82 -9.72 -7.02 7.94
CA LEU A 82 -8.94 -6.57 9.10
C LEU A 82 -7.72 -7.44 9.36
N ASN A 83 -7.88 -8.76 9.30
CA ASN A 83 -6.74 -9.67 9.39
C ASN A 83 -6.10 -9.78 8.02
N LYS A 84 -4.94 -9.14 7.85
CA LYS A 84 -4.31 -9.01 6.54
C LYS A 84 -3.37 -10.16 6.20
N ILE A 85 -3.13 -11.09 7.10
CA ILE A 85 -2.24 -12.23 6.86
C ILE A 85 -2.80 -13.20 5.79
N PRO A 86 -4.06 -13.66 5.87
CA PRO A 86 -4.58 -14.56 4.83
C PRO A 86 -4.51 -13.98 3.41
N PRO A 87 -4.95 -12.74 3.14
CA PRO A 87 -4.78 -12.17 1.80
C PRO A 87 -3.33 -12.00 1.39
N TYR A 88 -2.44 -11.69 2.33
CA TYR A 88 -1.00 -11.62 2.05
C TYR A 88 -0.46 -12.97 1.56
N GLU A 89 -0.78 -14.04 2.28
CA GLU A 89 -0.35 -15.40 1.89
C GLU A 89 -0.96 -15.81 0.54
N GLU A 90 -2.21 -15.46 0.30
CA GLU A 90 -2.88 -15.72 -0.99
C GLU A 90 -2.18 -15.02 -2.15
N LEU A 91 -1.80 -13.77 -1.98
CA LEU A 91 -1.08 -13.00 -3.00
C LEU A 91 0.29 -13.61 -3.30
N LYS A 92 1.04 -14.01 -2.27
CA LYS A 92 2.32 -14.67 -2.48
C LYS A 92 2.17 -15.97 -3.25
N SER A 93 1.17 -16.75 -2.91
CA SER A 93 0.90 -18.02 -3.59
C SER A 93 0.50 -17.77 -5.05
N LYS A 94 -0.39 -16.82 -5.29
CA LYS A 94 -0.87 -16.47 -6.62
C LYS A 94 0.25 -16.13 -7.60
N TYR A 95 1.25 -15.39 -7.13
CA TYR A 95 2.35 -14.92 -7.96
C TYR A 95 3.66 -15.64 -7.70
N ASN A 96 3.63 -16.68 -6.88
CA ASN A 96 4.79 -17.50 -6.56
C ASN A 96 5.95 -16.66 -6.01
N LEU A 97 5.66 -15.85 -4.99
CA LEU A 97 6.61 -14.92 -4.39
C LEU A 97 7.06 -15.38 -3.00
N THR A 98 8.26 -14.98 -2.63
CA THR A 98 8.78 -15.11 -1.26
C THR A 98 8.56 -13.81 -0.51
N ASP A 99 8.66 -13.86 0.83
CA ASP A 99 8.54 -12.64 1.66
C ASP A 99 9.54 -11.57 1.24
N SER A 100 10.76 -11.95 0.87
CA SER A 100 11.82 -11.01 0.48
C SER A 100 11.51 -10.24 -0.81
N GLU A 101 10.56 -10.72 -1.61
CA GLU A 101 10.17 -10.12 -2.88
C GLU A 101 8.99 -9.15 -2.75
N VAL A 102 8.51 -8.93 -1.53
CA VAL A 102 7.33 -8.09 -1.28
C VAL A 102 7.69 -6.89 -0.43
N ALA A 103 7.22 -5.71 -0.84
CA ALA A 103 7.20 -4.51 -0.01
C ALA A 103 5.76 -4.26 0.47
N TYR A 104 5.62 -3.69 1.65
CA TYR A 104 4.31 -3.36 2.21
C TYR A 104 4.31 -1.92 2.71
N LEU A 105 3.27 -1.18 2.38
CA LEU A 105 3.09 0.21 2.77
C LEU A 105 1.89 0.32 3.72
N GLY A 106 2.15 0.69 4.96
CA GLY A 106 1.14 0.78 6.01
C GLY A 106 1.23 2.03 6.85
N ASP A 107 0.22 2.22 7.73
CA ASP A 107 0.15 3.40 8.59
C ASP A 107 -0.23 3.10 10.04
N ASP A 108 -0.82 1.94 10.31
CA ASP A 108 -1.39 1.68 11.63
C ASP A 108 -1.15 0.24 12.12
N LEU A 109 -1.66 -0.04 13.30
CA LEU A 109 -1.43 -1.28 14.04
C LEU A 109 -1.82 -2.54 13.24
N ILE A 110 -2.91 -2.48 12.48
CA ILE A 110 -3.37 -3.63 11.70
C ILE A 110 -2.40 -4.02 10.58
N ASP A 111 -1.49 -3.13 10.21
CA ASP A 111 -0.49 -3.40 9.17
C ASP A 111 0.74 -4.13 9.71
N ILE A 112 1.00 -4.04 11.01
CA ILE A 112 2.23 -4.54 11.61
C ILE A 112 2.45 -6.04 11.39
N PRO A 113 1.45 -6.92 11.53
CA PRO A 113 1.69 -8.34 11.30
C PRO A 113 2.24 -8.68 9.92
N VAL A 114 1.75 -8.02 8.87
CA VAL A 114 2.27 -8.19 7.51
C VAL A 114 3.64 -7.52 7.37
N MET A 115 3.80 -6.33 7.94
CA MET A 115 5.08 -5.61 7.88
C MET A 115 6.23 -6.41 8.50
N GLN A 116 5.94 -7.21 9.51
CA GLN A 116 6.95 -8.07 10.13
C GLN A 116 7.37 -9.25 9.26
N LYS A 117 6.59 -9.59 8.24
CA LYS A 117 6.87 -10.71 7.34
C LYS A 117 7.57 -10.30 6.05
N VAL A 118 7.22 -9.15 5.51
CA VAL A 118 7.70 -8.72 4.19
C VAL A 118 9.18 -8.37 4.18
N GLY A 119 9.76 -8.37 3.00
CA GLY A 119 11.17 -7.98 2.82
C GLY A 119 11.42 -6.50 3.05
N VAL A 120 10.50 -5.63 2.62
CA VAL A 120 10.64 -4.17 2.75
C VAL A 120 9.37 -3.57 3.33
N PRO A 121 9.27 -3.45 4.67
CA PRO A 121 8.14 -2.75 5.28
C PRO A 121 8.36 -1.24 5.26
N ILE A 122 7.35 -0.51 4.82
CA ILE A 122 7.38 0.95 4.67
C ILE A 122 6.20 1.57 5.43
N ALA A 123 6.46 2.62 6.18
CA ALA A 123 5.41 3.39 6.86
C ALA A 123 5.28 4.77 6.22
N THR A 124 4.05 5.30 6.21
CA THR A 124 3.83 6.68 5.80
C THR A 124 4.28 7.65 6.88
N GLN A 125 4.51 8.91 6.51
CA GLN A 125 4.94 9.94 7.45
C GLN A 125 3.94 10.16 8.59
N ASN A 126 2.63 9.99 8.31
CA ASN A 126 1.57 10.12 9.29
C ASN A 126 1.32 8.85 10.12
N ALA A 127 2.09 7.78 9.90
CA ALA A 127 1.87 6.50 10.56
C ALA A 127 2.04 6.59 12.08
N SER A 128 1.39 5.66 12.79
CA SER A 128 1.59 5.52 14.24
C SER A 128 3.05 5.22 14.57
N ALA A 129 3.48 5.56 15.78
CA ALA A 129 4.86 5.28 16.21
C ALA A 129 5.19 3.80 16.11
N ALA A 130 4.26 2.92 16.50
CA ALA A 130 4.46 1.48 16.42
C ALA A 130 4.66 1.01 14.97
N CYS A 131 3.88 1.54 14.04
CA CYS A 131 4.01 1.21 12.63
C CYS A 131 5.36 1.69 12.07
N LYS A 132 5.78 2.90 12.42
CA LYS A 132 7.10 3.42 12.01
C LYS A 132 8.23 2.56 12.56
N ASN A 133 8.11 2.05 13.79
CA ASN A 133 9.11 1.17 14.37
C ASN A 133 9.21 -0.18 13.65
N ALA A 134 8.11 -0.64 13.05
CA ALA A 134 8.10 -1.87 12.26
C ALA A 134 8.61 -1.68 10.83
N ALA A 135 8.85 -0.45 10.42
CA ALA A 135 9.26 -0.10 9.06
C ALA A 135 10.78 0.09 8.96
N VAL A 136 11.28 -0.13 7.74
CA VAL A 136 12.70 0.15 7.40
C VAL A 136 12.83 1.48 6.67
N HIS A 137 11.73 1.94 6.07
CA HIS A 137 11.63 3.25 5.44
C HIS A 137 10.37 3.96 5.89
N VAL A 138 10.45 5.27 6.07
CA VAL A 138 9.29 6.13 6.31
C VAL A 138 9.23 7.11 5.14
N THR A 139 8.06 7.24 4.53
CA THR A 139 7.90 8.14 3.38
C THR A 139 8.04 9.60 3.81
N GLN A 140 8.52 10.45 2.89
CA GLN A 140 8.58 11.88 3.14
C GLN A 140 7.19 12.52 3.14
N SER A 141 6.31 12.01 2.27
CA SER A 141 4.93 12.50 2.17
C SER A 141 4.00 11.69 3.05
N SER A 142 3.02 12.36 3.62
CA SER A 142 1.94 11.71 4.35
C SER A 142 0.94 11.05 3.39
N GLY A 143 0.12 10.15 3.93
CA GLY A 143 -0.97 9.54 3.19
C GLY A 143 -1.91 10.62 2.63
N GLY A 144 -2.37 10.42 1.40
CA GLY A 144 -3.18 11.41 0.70
C GLY A 144 -2.39 12.55 0.07
N GLN A 145 -1.07 12.56 0.25
CA GLN A 145 -0.20 13.60 -0.31
C GLN A 145 0.92 13.01 -1.17
N GLY A 146 0.66 11.89 -1.82
CA GLY A 146 1.61 11.28 -2.74
C GLY A 146 2.53 10.25 -2.10
N ALA A 147 2.18 9.66 -0.96
CA ALA A 147 3.00 8.66 -0.29
C ALA A 147 3.27 7.44 -1.18
N VAL A 148 2.30 7.02 -1.99
CA VAL A 148 2.44 5.90 -2.91
C VAL A 148 3.42 6.23 -4.04
N SER A 149 3.40 7.45 -4.53
CA SER A 149 4.37 7.93 -5.51
C SER A 149 5.80 7.90 -4.96
N TYR A 150 5.98 8.22 -3.69
CA TYR A 150 7.27 8.11 -3.03
C TYR A 150 7.80 6.67 -3.09
N THR A 151 6.93 5.70 -2.83
CA THR A 151 7.30 4.27 -2.88
C THR A 151 7.81 3.89 -4.26
N HIS A 152 7.13 4.35 -5.32
CA HIS A 152 7.59 4.11 -6.69
C HIS A 152 8.96 4.73 -6.94
N LEU A 153 9.16 5.97 -6.54
CA LEU A 153 10.44 6.68 -6.74
C LEU A 153 11.59 5.92 -6.07
N ARG A 154 11.40 5.42 -4.86
CA ARG A 154 12.42 4.62 -4.17
C ARG A 154 12.74 3.34 -4.93
N ALA A 155 11.73 2.62 -5.40
CA ALA A 155 11.94 1.40 -6.17
C ALA A 155 12.66 1.69 -7.48
N HIS A 156 12.33 2.80 -8.15
CA HIS A 156 12.95 3.19 -9.41
C HIS A 156 14.40 3.63 -9.24
N GLU A 157 14.71 4.39 -8.20
CA GLU A 157 16.07 4.86 -7.92
C GLU A 157 17.07 3.71 -7.78
N THR A 158 16.64 2.56 -7.29
CA THR A 158 17.52 1.42 -7.07
C THR A 158 17.74 0.57 -8.32
N HIS A 159 16.96 0.79 -9.37
CA HIS A 159 17.08 0.08 -10.65
C HIS A 159 17.97 0.81 -11.66
N THR A 160 18.51 1.96 -11.31
CA THR A 160 19.42 2.72 -12.20
C THR A 160 20.91 2.35 -12.03
#